data_2f17926052c07ddcf49fd3144ad5bcb8
#
_entry.id   2f17926052c07ddcf49fd3144ad5bcb8
#
_cell.length_a   1.000
_cell.length_b   1.000
_cell.length_c   1.000
_cell.angle_alpha   90.00
_cell.angle_beta   90.00
_cell.angle_gamma   90.00
#
_symmetry.space_group_name_H-M   'P 1'
#
loop_
_entity.id
_entity.type
_entity.pdbx_description
1 polymer ?
#
loop_
_entity_poly.entity_id
_entity_poly.type
_entity_poly.pdbx_seq_one_letter_code
_entity_poly.pdbx_strand_id
1 'polypeptide(L)'
;QLVAEHGYGDSGECLTIADPNEVWHFEVFGEGPDKIGGVWAAVRIPDDHVGVSANISRISTLDLKDRDNYMASENVFSVAKKMEFWDGKEPFKFWKAYSGGNYFGEPKAFSIREYFILNALAPSLQLSYDSEELPISVKPDKPVAVTDVMALLRQTYEGTEWDMTKNLKVAVKNKETKETDTITSPAANPWMGTDMLNMLNGVKEGTVTRNRLVAVPQCSYSHVIQLRNWLPDAVGGVAWLSFDNPGQSPRIPIFSGTTDLPAAFGICGQHRHREDAIVWKYRTANKLATVRWGLTKEKINGAVAHFEEKGLSEMPFVENRYKELQDSKGEETARAFLTGYTADFAGATILRWQEMADEFWKMFARGF
;
A
#
# COMPACT_ATOMS: atom_id res chain seq x y z
N GLN A 1 4.33 -0.11 26.30
CA GLN A 1 5.26 -0.92 27.11
C GLN A 1 6.46 -1.37 26.25
N LEU A 2 6.28 -2.10 25.14
CA LEU A 2 7.38 -2.60 24.29
C LEU A 2 8.33 -1.50 23.80
N VAL A 3 7.80 -0.35 23.34
CA VAL A 3 8.60 0.80 22.90
C VAL A 3 9.41 1.40 24.07
N ALA A 4 8.83 1.43 25.26
CA ALA A 4 9.54 1.94 26.46
C ALA A 4 10.64 0.99 26.93
N GLU A 5 10.46 -0.32 26.74
CA GLU A 5 11.40 -1.36 27.17
C GLU A 5 12.53 -1.60 26.16
N HIS A 6 12.19 -1.63 24.86
CA HIS A 6 13.10 -2.05 23.78
C HIS A 6 13.55 -0.89 22.90
N GLY A 7 12.94 0.27 23.06
CA GLY A 7 13.19 1.42 22.20
C GLY A 7 12.59 1.26 20.80
N TYR A 8 12.90 2.23 19.96
CA TYR A 8 12.61 2.20 18.54
C TYR A 8 13.83 2.72 17.76
N GLY A 9 14.43 1.86 16.97
CA GLY A 9 15.74 2.11 16.35
C GLY A 9 15.70 2.63 14.91
N ASP A 10 14.52 2.87 14.37
CA ASP A 10 14.34 3.41 12.99
C ASP A 10 13.95 4.89 13.01
N SER A 11 13.81 5.48 11.83
CA SER A 11 13.51 6.92 11.63
C SER A 11 12.10 7.33 12.07
N GLY A 12 11.24 6.38 12.33
CA GLY A 12 9.84 6.53 12.68
C GLY A 12 8.96 5.55 11.90
N GLU A 13 7.81 5.22 12.44
CA GLU A 13 6.85 4.31 11.82
C GLU A 13 5.43 4.77 12.03
N CYS A 14 4.58 4.50 11.03
CA CYS A 14 3.14 4.72 11.08
C CYS A 14 2.43 3.37 11.03
N LEU A 15 1.55 3.12 11.99
CA LEU A 15 0.76 1.89 12.06
C LEU A 15 -0.73 2.24 12.07
N THR A 16 -1.51 1.45 11.37
CA THR A 16 -2.96 1.43 11.55
C THR A 16 -3.32 0.25 12.44
N ILE A 17 -3.91 0.54 13.59
CA ILE A 17 -4.34 -0.47 14.57
C ILE A 17 -5.87 -0.46 14.56
N ALA A 18 -6.46 -1.60 14.28
CA ALA A 18 -7.91 -1.70 14.13
C ALA A 18 -8.47 -2.96 14.79
N ASP A 19 -9.65 -2.82 15.35
CA ASP A 19 -10.55 -3.92 15.66
C ASP A 19 -11.87 -3.72 14.86
N PRO A 20 -12.91 -4.58 15.02
CA PRO A 20 -14.16 -4.38 14.30
C PRO A 20 -14.97 -3.12 14.67
N ASN A 21 -14.59 -2.39 15.71
CA ASN A 21 -15.34 -1.26 16.25
C ASN A 21 -14.61 0.07 16.07
N GLU A 22 -13.26 0.07 16.05
CA GLU A 22 -12.51 1.31 15.97
C GLU A 22 -11.18 1.15 15.21
N VAL A 23 -10.67 2.27 14.72
CA VAL A 23 -9.39 2.36 14.01
C VAL A 23 -8.56 3.50 14.60
N TRP A 24 -7.31 3.21 14.90
CA TRP A 24 -6.34 4.17 15.40
C TRP A 24 -5.18 4.33 14.42
N HIS A 25 -4.84 5.57 14.15
CA HIS A 25 -3.57 5.92 13.50
C HIS A 25 -2.52 6.15 14.58
N PHE A 26 -1.46 5.35 14.57
CA PHE A 26 -0.39 5.36 15.57
C PHE A 26 0.93 5.72 14.89
N GLU A 27 1.69 6.60 15.53
CA GLU A 27 3.03 6.98 15.08
C GLU A 27 4.03 6.84 16.22
N VAL A 28 5.25 6.35 15.91
CA VAL A 28 6.32 6.15 16.87
C VAL A 28 7.65 6.62 16.31
N PHE A 29 8.45 7.24 17.19
CA PHE A 29 9.82 7.68 16.92
C PHE A 29 10.74 7.24 18.06
N GLY A 30 12.03 7.05 17.75
CA GLY A 30 13.04 6.84 18.78
C GLY A 30 13.21 8.08 19.66
N GLU A 31 13.62 7.91 20.91
CA GLU A 31 13.88 9.00 21.86
C GLU A 31 15.17 9.78 21.54
N GLY A 32 15.94 9.32 20.59
CA GLY A 32 17.21 9.92 20.14
C GLY A 32 18.39 8.97 20.25
N PRO A 33 19.59 9.41 19.81
CA PRO A 33 20.80 8.62 19.86
C PRO A 33 21.12 8.17 21.31
N ASP A 34 21.58 6.93 21.42
CA ASP A 34 21.99 6.33 22.69
C ASP A 34 20.89 6.23 23.76
N LYS A 35 19.62 6.32 23.36
CA LYS A 35 18.45 6.18 24.23
C LYS A 35 17.72 4.87 23.94
N ILE A 36 17.38 4.18 25.02
CA ILE A 36 16.41 3.08 24.97
C ILE A 36 15.06 3.69 25.33
N GLY A 37 14.17 3.78 24.36
CA GLY A 37 12.85 4.36 24.54
C GLY A 37 12.32 4.92 23.25
N GLY A 38 11.11 5.40 23.29
CA GLY A 38 10.46 6.02 22.15
C GLY A 38 9.40 7.00 22.57
N VAL A 39 9.04 7.82 21.62
CA VAL A 39 7.92 8.76 21.71
C VAL A 39 6.87 8.31 20.73
N TRP A 40 5.63 8.27 21.15
CA TRP A 40 4.54 7.87 20.29
C TRP A 40 3.30 8.72 20.55
N ALA A 41 2.45 8.79 19.52
CA ALA A 41 1.11 9.33 19.59
C ALA A 41 0.15 8.48 18.79
N ALA A 42 -1.13 8.52 19.15
CA ALA A 42 -2.20 7.84 18.43
C ALA A 42 -3.43 8.74 18.38
N VAL A 43 -4.13 8.68 17.24
CA VAL A 43 -5.38 9.41 17.00
C VAL A 43 -6.42 8.42 16.49
N ARG A 44 -7.59 8.39 17.11
CA ARG A 44 -8.73 7.60 16.65
C ARG A 44 -9.27 8.21 15.36
N ILE A 45 -9.46 7.37 14.36
CA ILE A 45 -10.14 7.78 13.13
C ILE A 45 -11.64 7.69 13.36
N PRO A 46 -12.42 8.75 13.11
CA PRO A 46 -13.88 8.71 13.27
C PRO A 46 -14.49 7.59 12.42
N ASP A 47 -15.59 6.99 12.91
CA ASP A 47 -16.21 5.78 12.34
C ASP A 47 -16.67 5.95 10.87
N ASP A 48 -16.96 7.18 10.46
CA ASP A 48 -17.36 7.53 9.09
C ASP A 48 -16.24 8.19 8.26
N HIS A 49 -14.99 8.09 8.73
CA HIS A 49 -13.83 8.68 8.07
C HIS A 49 -12.87 7.64 7.50
N VAL A 50 -12.02 8.12 6.60
CA VAL A 50 -10.83 7.41 6.11
C VAL A 50 -9.59 8.20 6.47
N GLY A 51 -8.63 7.56 7.15
CA GLY A 51 -7.30 8.10 7.43
C GLY A 51 -6.27 7.58 6.44
N VAL A 52 -5.23 8.38 6.18
CA VAL A 52 -4.14 8.03 5.25
C VAL A 52 -2.81 8.48 5.81
N SER A 53 -1.81 7.61 5.74
CA SER A 53 -0.39 7.97 5.92
C SER A 53 0.50 7.20 4.95
N ALA A 54 1.63 7.78 4.58
CA ALA A 54 2.56 7.16 3.63
C ALA A 54 4.02 7.58 3.90
N ASN A 55 4.67 6.98 4.89
CA ASN A 55 6.04 7.27 5.32
C ASN A 55 6.27 8.73 5.77
N ILE A 56 5.24 9.39 6.22
CA ILE A 56 5.29 10.77 6.73
C ILE A 56 4.40 10.84 7.96
N SER A 57 4.90 11.47 9.04
CA SER A 57 4.10 11.76 10.23
C SER A 57 2.91 12.66 9.88
N ARG A 58 1.74 12.31 10.37
CA ARG A 58 0.46 12.98 10.06
C ARG A 58 -0.23 13.57 11.27
N ILE A 59 0.12 13.10 12.48
CA ILE A 59 -0.50 13.58 13.71
C ILE A 59 -0.08 15.02 13.95
N SER A 60 -1.05 15.93 13.99
CA SER A 60 -0.82 17.33 14.26
C SER A 60 -1.04 17.64 15.74
N THR A 61 -2.17 18.14 16.12
CA THR A 61 -2.50 18.49 17.50
C THR A 61 -2.84 17.26 18.33
N LEU A 62 -2.53 17.29 19.62
CA LEU A 62 -2.86 16.27 20.61
C LEU A 62 -3.71 16.89 21.71
N ASP A 63 -4.98 16.54 21.79
CA ASP A 63 -5.82 16.87 22.94
C ASP A 63 -5.87 15.68 23.92
N LEU A 64 -4.86 15.60 24.80
CA LEU A 64 -4.77 14.52 25.77
C LEU A 64 -5.83 14.57 26.90
N LYS A 65 -6.73 15.55 26.88
CA LYS A 65 -7.93 15.57 27.75
C LYS A 65 -9.03 14.71 27.12
N ASP A 66 -9.09 14.65 25.81
CA ASP A 66 -9.97 13.75 25.05
C ASP A 66 -9.30 12.38 24.86
N ARG A 67 -9.42 11.55 25.90
CA ARG A 67 -8.81 10.21 25.93
C ARG A 67 -9.49 9.18 25.03
N ASP A 68 -10.67 9.49 24.54
CA ASP A 68 -11.41 8.62 23.63
C ASP A 68 -10.88 8.75 22.19
N ASN A 69 -10.21 9.86 21.87
CA ASN A 69 -9.71 10.13 20.52
C ASN A 69 -8.20 10.36 20.45
N TYR A 70 -7.51 10.59 21.57
CA TYR A 70 -6.06 10.86 21.58
C TYR A 70 -5.34 10.11 22.68
N MET A 71 -4.22 9.50 22.30
CA MET A 71 -3.26 8.90 23.24
C MET A 71 -1.83 9.30 22.87
N ALA A 72 -0.96 9.41 23.84
CA ALA A 72 0.46 9.63 23.60
C ALA A 72 1.31 9.07 24.76
N SER A 73 2.60 8.91 24.50
CA SER A 73 3.58 8.60 25.55
C SER A 73 3.70 9.75 26.55
N GLU A 74 3.92 9.44 27.81
CA GLU A 74 4.05 10.45 28.89
C GLU A 74 5.16 11.47 28.63
N ASN A 75 6.19 11.06 27.89
CA ASN A 75 7.36 11.87 27.57
C ASN A 75 7.21 12.72 26.30
N VAL A 76 6.05 12.71 25.61
CA VAL A 76 5.83 13.38 24.32
C VAL A 76 6.23 14.86 24.28
N PHE A 77 5.90 15.63 25.31
CA PHE A 77 6.25 17.04 25.38
C PHE A 77 7.64 17.28 25.99
N SER A 78 8.05 16.47 26.96
CA SER A 78 9.33 16.65 27.64
C SER A 78 10.51 16.34 26.74
N VAL A 79 10.41 15.29 25.91
CA VAL A 79 11.43 14.95 24.93
C VAL A 79 11.51 16.02 23.84
N ALA A 80 10.38 16.50 23.32
CA ALA A 80 10.36 17.55 22.30
C ALA A 80 11.06 18.83 22.79
N LYS A 81 10.83 19.24 24.04
CA LYS A 81 11.52 20.38 24.65
C LYS A 81 13.01 20.13 24.85
N LYS A 82 13.37 18.97 25.41
CA LYS A 82 14.77 18.59 25.68
C LYS A 82 15.63 18.52 24.43
N MET A 83 15.03 18.06 23.33
CA MET A 83 15.69 17.94 22.03
C MET A 83 15.60 19.20 21.18
N GLU A 84 15.02 20.28 21.73
CA GLU A 84 14.80 21.55 21.03
C GLU A 84 13.95 21.44 19.77
N PHE A 85 13.11 20.40 19.67
CA PHE A 85 12.16 20.21 18.57
C PHE A 85 10.91 21.06 18.71
N TRP A 86 10.67 21.57 19.92
CA TRP A 86 9.56 22.47 20.26
C TRP A 86 9.96 23.44 21.39
N ASP A 87 9.66 24.71 21.23
CA ASP A 87 10.03 25.76 22.18
C ASP A 87 9.13 25.84 23.44
N GLY A 88 8.02 25.10 23.42
CA GLY A 88 7.03 25.10 24.50
C GLY A 88 6.08 26.28 24.52
N LYS A 89 6.09 27.14 23.51
CA LYS A 89 5.25 28.36 23.39
C LYS A 89 4.26 28.25 22.23
N GLU A 90 4.77 27.88 21.05
CA GLU A 90 3.92 27.66 19.88
C GLU A 90 3.00 26.44 20.10
N PRO A 91 1.83 26.39 19.45
CA PRO A 91 0.98 25.20 19.49
C PRO A 91 1.78 23.96 19.08
N PHE A 92 1.74 22.93 19.94
CA PHE A 92 2.45 21.69 19.66
C PHE A 92 1.83 20.96 18.46
N LYS A 93 2.67 20.60 17.50
CA LYS A 93 2.33 19.72 16.37
C LYS A 93 3.27 18.53 16.38
N PHE A 94 2.73 17.32 16.56
CA PHE A 94 3.54 16.10 16.72
C PHE A 94 4.43 15.86 15.50
N TRP A 95 3.86 15.89 14.28
CA TRP A 95 4.62 15.72 13.06
C TRP A 95 5.76 16.73 12.91
N LYS A 96 5.53 17.98 13.31
CA LYS A 96 6.52 19.06 13.20
C LYS A 96 7.67 18.88 14.18
N ALA A 97 7.36 18.41 15.37
CA ALA A 97 8.36 18.14 16.40
C ALA A 97 9.23 16.91 16.06
N TYR A 98 8.62 15.81 15.67
CA TYR A 98 9.32 14.53 15.60
C TYR A 98 9.76 14.08 14.20
N SER A 99 9.11 14.50 13.14
CA SER A 99 9.60 14.18 11.79
C SER A 99 10.62 15.18 11.24
N GLY A 100 10.98 16.19 12.03
CA GLY A 100 11.86 17.26 11.58
C GLY A 100 11.24 18.18 10.52
N GLY A 101 9.95 18.05 10.25
CA GLY A 101 9.22 18.83 9.24
C GLY A 101 9.70 18.60 7.80
N ASN A 102 10.57 17.61 7.59
CA ASN A 102 11.35 17.53 6.35
C ASN A 102 11.62 16.07 5.95
N TYR A 103 10.57 15.32 5.70
CA TYR A 103 10.74 14.00 5.09
C TYR A 103 10.92 14.18 3.57
N PHE A 104 11.99 13.66 3.00
CA PHE A 104 12.40 13.87 1.59
C PHE A 104 12.64 15.34 1.17
N GLY A 105 12.97 16.22 2.10
CA GLY A 105 13.22 17.63 1.79
C GLY A 105 11.96 18.48 1.70
N GLU A 106 10.79 17.95 2.05
CA GLU A 106 9.51 18.65 2.02
C GLU A 106 9.10 19.12 3.41
N PRO A 107 8.81 20.42 3.63
CA PRO A 107 8.38 20.93 4.93
C PRO A 107 6.90 20.62 5.23
N LYS A 108 6.32 19.62 4.58
CA LYS A 108 4.90 19.28 4.64
C LYS A 108 4.66 18.03 5.47
N ALA A 109 3.56 17.98 6.21
CA ALA A 109 3.07 16.82 6.93
C ALA A 109 2.35 15.80 6.01
N PHE A 110 2.65 15.78 4.74
CA PHE A 110 2.06 14.85 3.77
C PHE A 110 2.88 14.78 2.49
N SER A 111 2.65 13.74 1.70
CA SER A 111 3.20 13.59 0.35
C SER A 111 2.09 13.61 -0.69
N ILE A 112 2.45 13.52 -1.98
CA ILE A 112 1.47 13.37 -3.05
C ILE A 112 0.56 12.15 -2.86
N ARG A 113 1.04 11.10 -2.18
CA ARG A 113 0.27 9.88 -1.93
C ARG A 113 -0.95 10.14 -1.04
N GLU A 114 -0.74 10.85 0.07
CA GLU A 114 -1.83 11.24 0.97
C GLU A 114 -2.79 12.20 0.29
N TYR A 115 -2.26 13.23 -0.37
CA TYR A 115 -3.07 14.19 -1.10
C TYR A 115 -3.96 13.49 -2.15
N PHE A 116 -3.36 12.64 -2.97
CA PHE A 116 -4.06 11.94 -4.03
C PHE A 116 -5.19 11.06 -3.49
N ILE A 117 -4.92 10.28 -2.44
CA ILE A 117 -5.93 9.39 -1.84
C ILE A 117 -7.05 10.18 -1.17
N LEU A 118 -6.71 11.19 -0.36
CA LEU A 118 -7.73 12.01 0.32
C LEU A 118 -8.60 12.75 -0.69
N ASN A 119 -7.99 13.33 -1.73
CA ASN A 119 -8.73 14.05 -2.78
C ASN A 119 -9.58 13.10 -3.65
N ALA A 120 -9.14 11.86 -3.88
CA ALA A 120 -9.93 10.86 -4.59
C ALA A 120 -11.16 10.40 -3.79
N LEU A 121 -11.04 10.35 -2.45
CA LEU A 121 -12.13 9.94 -1.56
C LEU A 121 -13.11 11.06 -1.22
N ALA A 122 -12.63 12.28 -1.10
CA ALA A 122 -13.42 13.46 -0.71
C ALA A 122 -13.14 14.67 -1.62
N PRO A 123 -13.41 14.57 -2.94
CA PRO A 123 -13.19 15.66 -3.88
C PRO A 123 -14.00 16.93 -3.54
N SER A 124 -15.12 16.82 -2.83
CA SER A 124 -15.91 17.96 -2.39
C SER A 124 -15.16 18.91 -1.45
N LEU A 125 -14.13 18.42 -0.76
CA LEU A 125 -13.30 19.25 0.14
C LEU A 125 -12.32 20.16 -0.61
N GLN A 126 -12.10 19.95 -1.91
CA GLN A 126 -11.19 20.74 -2.74
C GLN A 126 -9.83 20.96 -2.08
N LEU A 127 -9.24 19.89 -1.56
CA LEU A 127 -7.95 19.93 -0.89
C LEU A 127 -6.87 20.48 -1.84
N SER A 128 -5.92 21.24 -1.29
CA SER A 128 -4.79 21.76 -2.06
C SER A 128 -3.50 21.02 -1.71
N TYR A 129 -2.75 20.58 -2.74
CA TYR A 129 -1.42 20.00 -2.54
C TYR A 129 -0.42 21.01 -1.94
N ASP A 130 -0.65 22.32 -2.12
CA ASP A 130 0.22 23.37 -1.60
C ASP A 130 -0.08 23.76 -0.14
N SER A 131 -1.09 23.14 0.49
CA SER A 131 -1.36 23.36 1.91
C SER A 131 -0.18 22.91 2.78
N GLU A 132 0.10 23.62 3.87
CA GLU A 132 1.10 23.20 4.87
C GLU A 132 0.68 21.86 5.51
N GLU A 133 -0.62 21.66 5.68
CA GLU A 133 -1.21 20.52 6.37
C GLU A 133 -2.48 20.05 5.66
N LEU A 134 -2.71 18.74 5.62
CA LEU A 134 -3.97 18.12 5.23
C LEU A 134 -4.62 17.47 6.45
N PRO A 135 -5.95 17.32 6.48
CA PRO A 135 -6.62 16.57 7.55
C PRO A 135 -6.03 15.14 7.63
N ILE A 136 -5.84 14.62 8.85
CA ILE A 136 -5.37 13.24 9.08
C ILE A 136 -6.37 12.20 8.53
N SER A 137 -7.66 12.57 8.53
CA SER A 137 -8.75 11.76 7.99
C SER A 137 -9.82 12.66 7.38
N VAL A 138 -10.58 12.11 6.44
CA VAL A 138 -11.70 12.79 5.79
C VAL A 138 -12.94 11.90 5.80
N LYS A 139 -14.11 12.51 5.86
CA LYS A 139 -15.35 11.83 5.53
C LYS A 139 -15.43 11.69 4.01
N PRO A 140 -15.44 10.48 3.46
CA PRO A 140 -15.51 10.30 2.02
C PRO A 140 -16.86 10.73 1.46
N ASP A 141 -16.88 11.24 0.23
CA ASP A 141 -18.11 11.68 -0.43
C ASP A 141 -19.07 10.51 -0.75
N LYS A 142 -18.55 9.29 -0.76
CA LYS A 142 -19.28 8.04 -1.01
C LYS A 142 -18.79 6.94 -0.08
N PRO A 143 -19.64 5.95 0.26
CA PRO A 143 -19.18 4.76 0.97
C PRO A 143 -17.98 4.10 0.25
N VAL A 144 -16.99 3.69 1.03
CA VAL A 144 -15.75 3.08 0.51
C VAL A 144 -15.83 1.57 0.64
N ALA A 145 -15.81 0.87 -0.50
CA ALA A 145 -15.77 -0.58 -0.54
C ALA A 145 -14.33 -1.11 -0.43
N VAL A 146 -14.16 -2.39 -0.13
CA VAL A 146 -12.85 -3.06 -0.12
C VAL A 146 -12.13 -2.94 -1.47
N THR A 147 -12.89 -2.97 -2.57
CA THR A 147 -12.39 -2.79 -3.94
C THR A 147 -11.81 -1.41 -4.17
N ASP A 148 -12.39 -0.37 -3.57
CA ASP A 148 -11.88 1.01 -3.67
C ASP A 148 -10.51 1.13 -2.97
N VAL A 149 -10.38 0.52 -1.79
CA VAL A 149 -9.09 0.47 -1.07
C VAL A 149 -8.04 -0.29 -1.87
N MET A 150 -8.41 -1.43 -2.48
CA MET A 150 -7.53 -2.19 -3.36
C MET A 150 -7.07 -1.35 -4.56
N ALA A 151 -7.98 -0.61 -5.19
CA ALA A 151 -7.70 0.27 -6.32
C ALA A 151 -6.80 1.44 -5.93
N LEU A 152 -7.02 2.06 -4.77
CA LEU A 152 -6.17 3.14 -4.26
C LEU A 152 -4.74 2.68 -3.99
N LEU A 153 -4.56 1.48 -3.42
CA LEU A 153 -3.22 0.91 -3.18
C LEU A 153 -2.47 0.55 -4.48
N ARG A 154 -3.15 0.47 -5.63
CA ARG A 154 -2.55 0.24 -6.96
C ARG A 154 -2.14 1.50 -7.69
N GLN A 155 -2.39 2.68 -7.15
CA GLN A 155 -2.24 3.92 -7.90
C GLN A 155 -0.81 4.18 -8.37
N THR A 156 -0.70 4.39 -9.67
CA THR A 156 0.51 4.80 -10.39
C THR A 156 0.36 6.19 -11.01
N TYR A 157 -0.78 6.82 -10.78
CA TYR A 157 -1.19 8.12 -11.33
C TYR A 157 -1.31 8.18 -12.85
N GLU A 158 -1.20 7.04 -13.56
CA GLU A 158 -1.37 7.00 -15.02
C GLU A 158 -2.71 7.62 -15.42
N GLY A 159 -2.68 8.48 -16.44
CA GLY A 159 -3.86 9.21 -16.94
C GLY A 159 -4.23 10.46 -16.13
N THR A 160 -3.50 10.80 -15.06
CA THR A 160 -3.69 12.03 -14.27
C THR A 160 -2.63 13.09 -14.59
N GLU A 161 -2.74 14.26 -13.98
CA GLU A 161 -1.70 15.31 -14.08
C GLU A 161 -0.35 14.86 -13.50
N TRP A 162 -0.34 13.89 -12.57
CA TRP A 162 0.83 13.34 -11.91
C TRP A 162 1.49 12.16 -12.65
N ASP A 163 0.96 11.82 -13.81
CA ASP A 163 1.45 10.71 -14.64
C ASP A 163 2.88 10.97 -15.16
N MET A 164 3.84 10.18 -14.68
CA MET A 164 5.24 10.27 -15.10
C MET A 164 5.47 9.85 -16.56
N THR A 165 4.52 9.14 -17.17
CA THR A 165 4.65 8.66 -18.55
C THR A 165 4.01 9.58 -19.60
N LYS A 166 3.26 10.61 -19.16
CA LYS A 166 2.41 11.45 -20.03
C LYS A 166 3.14 12.13 -21.18
N ASN A 167 4.41 12.49 -21.00
CA ASN A 167 5.21 13.16 -22.03
C ASN A 167 6.08 12.20 -22.86
N LEU A 168 6.08 10.91 -22.54
CA LEU A 168 6.89 9.90 -23.22
C LEU A 168 6.14 9.40 -24.45
N LYS A 169 6.10 10.22 -25.50
CA LYS A 169 5.36 9.95 -26.72
C LYS A 169 6.25 9.46 -27.84
N VAL A 170 5.73 8.59 -28.68
CA VAL A 170 6.34 8.10 -29.89
C VAL A 170 5.37 8.18 -31.06
N ALA A 171 5.90 8.47 -32.23
CA ALA A 171 5.13 8.43 -33.47
C ALA A 171 5.08 6.98 -33.99
N VAL A 172 3.90 6.46 -34.24
CA VAL A 172 3.69 5.10 -34.76
C VAL A 172 2.83 5.19 -36.02
N LYS A 173 3.35 4.61 -37.11
CA LYS A 173 2.62 4.55 -38.36
C LYS A 173 1.54 3.47 -38.29
N ASN A 174 0.29 3.86 -38.42
CA ASN A 174 -0.81 2.93 -38.53
C ASN A 174 -0.66 2.11 -39.82
N LYS A 175 -0.70 0.79 -39.71
CA LYS A 175 -0.47 -0.10 -40.87
C LYS A 175 -1.66 -0.08 -41.85
N GLU A 176 -2.85 0.19 -41.37
CA GLU A 176 -4.08 0.17 -42.16
C GLU A 176 -4.35 1.54 -42.82
N THR A 177 -4.39 2.60 -41.99
CA THR A 177 -4.71 3.97 -42.49
C THR A 177 -3.52 4.69 -43.11
N LYS A 178 -2.26 4.19 -42.86
CA LYS A 178 -1.00 4.84 -43.24
C LYS A 178 -0.72 6.18 -42.53
N GLU A 179 -1.62 6.63 -41.67
CA GLU A 179 -1.46 7.83 -40.85
C GLU A 179 -0.44 7.60 -39.75
N THR A 180 0.10 8.68 -39.20
CA THR A 180 1.03 8.63 -38.07
C THR A 180 0.31 9.08 -36.81
N ASP A 181 0.13 8.13 -35.88
CA ASP A 181 -0.43 8.38 -34.57
C ASP A 181 0.67 8.69 -33.55
N THR A 182 0.35 9.53 -32.58
CA THR A 182 1.23 9.79 -31.45
C THR A 182 0.66 9.09 -30.21
N ILE A 183 1.38 8.08 -29.74
CA ILE A 183 0.96 7.28 -28.57
C ILE A 183 1.99 7.40 -27.44
N THR A 184 1.59 7.06 -26.22
CA THR A 184 2.57 6.84 -25.13
C THR A 184 3.47 5.67 -25.52
N SER A 185 4.79 5.83 -25.39
CA SER A 185 5.75 4.78 -25.74
C SER A 185 5.41 3.48 -25.01
N PRO A 186 5.38 2.34 -25.71
CA PRO A 186 5.22 1.05 -25.02
C PRO A 186 6.32 0.75 -23.99
N ALA A 187 7.50 1.36 -24.11
CA ALA A 187 8.60 1.21 -23.14
C ALA A 187 8.43 2.11 -21.90
N ALA A 188 7.55 3.11 -21.96
CA ALA A 188 7.24 3.95 -20.81
C ALA A 188 6.50 3.14 -19.74
N ASN A 189 6.94 3.24 -18.49
CA ASN A 189 6.26 2.63 -17.37
C ASN A 189 6.34 3.56 -16.15
N PRO A 190 5.38 3.50 -15.21
CA PRO A 190 5.36 4.39 -14.05
C PRO A 190 6.45 4.10 -13.00
N TRP A 191 7.19 3.01 -13.14
CA TRP A 191 8.21 2.55 -12.20
C TRP A 191 9.64 2.69 -12.72
N MET A 192 9.87 3.65 -13.62
CA MET A 192 11.21 3.91 -14.15
C MET A 192 12.19 4.25 -13.02
N GLY A 193 13.41 3.68 -13.12
CA GLY A 193 14.50 3.95 -12.17
C GLY A 193 15.03 5.39 -12.29
N THR A 194 15.68 5.86 -11.23
CA THR A 194 16.24 7.22 -11.16
C THR A 194 17.19 7.53 -12.34
N ASP A 195 18.02 6.57 -12.74
CA ASP A 195 18.95 6.77 -13.86
C ASP A 195 18.22 7.00 -15.19
N MET A 196 17.12 6.27 -15.43
CA MET A 196 16.27 6.47 -16.59
C MET A 196 15.62 7.85 -16.57
N LEU A 197 15.09 8.28 -15.44
CA LEU A 197 14.47 9.59 -15.27
C LEU A 197 15.50 10.72 -15.51
N ASN A 198 16.71 10.57 -14.97
CA ASN A 198 17.80 11.52 -15.17
C ASN A 198 18.23 11.58 -16.64
N MET A 199 18.34 10.43 -17.30
CA MET A 199 18.67 10.35 -18.72
C MET A 199 17.63 11.05 -19.59
N LEU A 200 16.33 10.80 -19.35
CA LEU A 200 15.24 11.43 -20.10
C LEU A 200 15.22 12.95 -19.91
N ASN A 201 15.43 13.43 -18.69
CA ASN A 201 15.50 14.86 -18.39
C ASN A 201 16.81 15.49 -18.89
N GLY A 202 17.90 14.71 -19.01
CA GLY A 202 19.15 15.16 -19.65
C GLY A 202 19.02 15.38 -21.17
N VAL A 203 18.14 14.60 -21.83
CA VAL A 203 17.82 14.83 -23.25
C VAL A 203 16.95 16.07 -23.43
N LYS A 204 15.94 16.23 -22.58
CA LYS A 204 15.08 17.41 -22.56
C LYS A 204 14.58 17.62 -21.12
N GLU A 205 14.95 18.76 -20.55
CA GLU A 205 14.52 19.15 -19.21
C GLU A 205 12.99 19.17 -19.07
N GLY A 206 12.49 18.69 -17.93
CA GLY A 206 11.06 18.65 -17.64
C GLY A 206 10.29 17.54 -18.41
N THR A 207 10.98 16.60 -19.06
CA THR A 207 10.32 15.46 -19.73
C THR A 207 9.53 14.61 -18.74
N VAL A 208 10.12 14.34 -17.55
CA VAL A 208 9.49 13.56 -16.49
C VAL A 208 9.62 14.28 -15.16
N THR A 209 8.50 14.50 -14.48
CA THR A 209 8.48 14.94 -13.09
C THR A 209 8.36 13.70 -12.20
N ARG A 210 9.35 13.49 -11.32
CA ARG A 210 9.35 12.34 -10.42
C ARG A 210 8.28 12.51 -9.34
N ASN A 211 7.37 11.56 -9.29
CA ASN A 211 6.37 11.45 -8.24
C ASN A 211 6.53 10.12 -7.49
N ARG A 212 6.42 10.15 -6.16
CA ARG A 212 6.39 8.91 -5.39
C ARG A 212 5.01 8.28 -5.50
N LEU A 213 4.97 7.09 -6.08
CA LEU A 213 3.74 6.35 -6.31
C LEU A 213 3.17 5.78 -5.00
N VAL A 214 1.86 5.52 -4.97
CA VAL A 214 1.25 4.67 -3.95
C VAL A 214 1.71 3.22 -4.16
N ALA A 215 1.61 2.70 -5.39
CA ALA A 215 2.11 1.39 -5.77
C ALA A 215 3.62 1.45 -6.04
N VAL A 216 4.45 1.45 -5.00
CA VAL A 216 5.91 1.49 -5.17
C VAL A 216 6.47 0.14 -5.64
N PRO A 217 7.45 0.13 -6.57
CA PRO A 217 7.95 -1.10 -7.21
C PRO A 217 8.83 -1.97 -6.31
N GLN A 218 9.29 -1.42 -5.19
CA GLN A 218 10.14 -2.12 -4.21
C GLN A 218 9.34 -2.74 -3.05
N CYS A 219 8.02 -2.63 -3.04
CA CYS A 219 7.18 -3.31 -2.05
C CYS A 219 7.53 -4.80 -1.98
N SER A 220 7.62 -5.34 -0.78
CA SER A 220 7.70 -6.78 -0.57
C SER A 220 6.31 -7.41 -0.52
N TYR A 221 5.38 -6.71 0.11
CA TYR A 221 3.98 -7.09 0.20
C TYR A 221 3.09 -5.86 0.42
N SER A 222 1.81 -6.04 0.19
CA SER A 222 0.75 -5.09 0.50
C SER A 222 -0.47 -5.87 1.00
N HIS A 223 -1.22 -5.32 1.92
CA HIS A 223 -2.43 -5.97 2.40
C HIS A 223 -3.59 -4.99 2.59
N VAL A 224 -4.80 -5.51 2.51
CA VAL A 224 -6.03 -4.87 2.96
C VAL A 224 -6.64 -5.78 4.01
N ILE A 225 -6.77 -5.31 5.23
CA ILE A 225 -7.38 -6.06 6.33
C ILE A 225 -8.86 -5.66 6.42
N GLN A 226 -9.73 -6.65 6.36
CA GLN A 226 -11.17 -6.49 6.49
C GLN A 226 -11.63 -7.19 7.77
N LEU A 227 -12.28 -6.44 8.65
CA LEU A 227 -12.78 -6.93 9.94
C LEU A 227 -14.30 -6.83 9.96
N ARG A 228 -14.98 -7.95 10.27
CA ARG A 228 -16.43 -8.09 10.15
C ARG A 228 -17.00 -8.76 11.41
N ASN A 229 -17.52 -7.94 12.32
CA ASN A 229 -18.03 -8.39 13.63
C ASN A 229 -19.35 -9.20 13.58
N TRP A 230 -20.00 -9.27 12.42
CA TRP A 230 -21.21 -10.07 12.22
C TRP A 230 -20.95 -11.52 11.80
N LEU A 231 -19.68 -11.90 11.73
CA LEU A 231 -19.22 -13.25 11.40
C LEU A 231 -18.39 -13.83 12.54
N PRO A 232 -18.28 -15.16 12.64
CA PRO A 232 -17.32 -15.78 13.56
C PRO A 232 -15.90 -15.29 13.29
N ASP A 233 -15.10 -15.08 14.34
CA ASP A 233 -13.77 -14.47 14.27
C ASP A 233 -12.86 -15.14 13.24
N ALA A 234 -12.90 -16.47 13.14
CA ALA A 234 -12.04 -17.23 12.23
C ALA A 234 -12.30 -16.93 10.73
N VAL A 235 -13.50 -16.51 10.35
CA VAL A 235 -13.87 -16.18 8.96
C VAL A 235 -14.19 -14.68 8.82
N GLY A 236 -14.42 -13.97 9.92
CA GLY A 236 -14.76 -12.55 9.97
C GLY A 236 -13.57 -11.64 9.65
N GLY A 237 -12.37 -12.02 10.06
CA GLY A 237 -11.14 -11.33 9.72
C GLY A 237 -10.51 -11.90 8.42
N VAL A 238 -10.22 -11.02 7.45
CA VAL A 238 -9.55 -11.40 6.20
C VAL A 238 -8.43 -10.41 5.91
N ALA A 239 -7.22 -10.92 5.70
CA ALA A 239 -6.12 -10.18 5.11
C ALA A 239 -6.04 -10.50 3.61
N TRP A 240 -6.39 -9.54 2.77
CA TRP A 240 -6.19 -9.59 1.33
C TRP A 240 -4.73 -9.25 1.03
N LEU A 241 -3.87 -10.27 0.99
CA LEU A 241 -2.42 -10.13 0.90
C LEU A 241 -1.93 -10.19 -0.54
N SER A 242 -1.11 -9.24 -0.92
CA SER A 242 -0.44 -9.16 -2.22
C SER A 242 1.07 -9.16 -2.01
N PHE A 243 1.81 -9.83 -2.85
CA PHE A 243 3.28 -9.86 -2.84
C PHE A 243 3.87 -9.03 -3.97
N ASP A 244 5.08 -8.49 -3.77
CA ASP A 244 5.77 -7.60 -4.70
C ASP A 244 4.97 -6.29 -4.94
N ASN A 245 5.12 -5.67 -6.08
CA ASN A 245 4.46 -4.42 -6.45
C ASN A 245 2.93 -4.54 -6.42
N PRO A 246 2.22 -3.81 -5.54
CA PRO A 246 0.77 -3.90 -5.43
C PRO A 246 0.03 -3.43 -6.69
N GLY A 247 0.67 -2.64 -7.55
CA GLY A 247 0.12 -2.22 -8.84
C GLY A 247 0.09 -3.34 -9.90
N GLN A 248 0.77 -4.45 -9.64
CA GLN A 248 0.93 -5.54 -10.61
C GLN A 248 0.59 -6.93 -10.06
N SER A 249 0.18 -7.04 -8.81
CA SER A 249 -0.03 -8.33 -8.13
C SER A 249 -1.45 -8.44 -7.58
N PRO A 250 -2.09 -9.64 -7.60
CA PRO A 250 -3.41 -9.86 -7.07
C PRO A 250 -3.37 -9.97 -5.55
N ARG A 251 -4.51 -9.89 -4.92
CA ARG A 251 -4.66 -10.13 -3.49
C ARG A 251 -5.21 -11.52 -3.21
N ILE A 252 -4.54 -12.22 -2.31
CA ILE A 252 -4.88 -13.56 -1.84
C ILE A 252 -5.64 -13.40 -0.52
N PRO A 253 -6.84 -13.96 -0.37
CA PRO A 253 -7.57 -13.93 0.90
C PRO A 253 -6.96 -14.91 1.90
N ILE A 254 -6.51 -14.37 3.03
CA ILE A 254 -6.02 -15.13 4.19
C ILE A 254 -6.95 -14.83 5.36
N PHE A 255 -7.64 -15.85 5.84
CA PHE A 255 -8.59 -15.70 6.95
C PHE A 255 -7.87 -15.77 8.30
N SER A 256 -8.42 -15.11 9.30
CA SER A 256 -7.91 -15.18 10.69
C SER A 256 -7.91 -16.62 11.26
N GLY A 257 -8.79 -17.47 10.72
CA GLY A 257 -8.86 -18.91 11.06
C GLY A 257 -7.91 -19.79 10.27
N THR A 258 -7.16 -19.27 9.29
CA THR A 258 -6.14 -20.04 8.55
C THR A 258 -5.02 -20.49 9.52
N THR A 259 -4.74 -21.79 9.56
CA THR A 259 -3.81 -22.39 10.51
C THR A 259 -2.44 -22.69 9.92
N ASP A 260 -2.33 -22.73 8.60
CA ASP A 260 -1.08 -22.95 7.88
C ASP A 260 -1.07 -22.18 6.56
N LEU A 261 0.11 -21.83 6.07
CA LEU A 261 0.32 -21.13 4.81
C LEU A 261 1.25 -21.93 3.90
N PRO A 262 1.12 -21.82 2.56
CA PRO A 262 2.05 -22.45 1.64
C PRO A 262 3.51 -22.14 2.00
N ALA A 263 4.39 -23.14 1.97
CA ALA A 263 5.80 -23.03 2.38
C ALA A 263 6.53 -21.82 1.76
N ALA A 264 6.18 -21.47 0.52
CA ALA A 264 6.76 -20.33 -0.20
C ALA A 264 6.56 -18.96 0.53
N PHE A 265 5.51 -18.84 1.39
CA PHE A 265 5.25 -17.61 2.16
C PHE A 265 6.29 -17.39 3.27
N GLY A 266 6.83 -18.46 3.85
CA GLY A 266 7.85 -18.41 4.89
C GLY A 266 9.28 -18.22 4.38
N ILE A 267 9.49 -18.18 3.06
CA ILE A 267 10.83 -18.11 2.48
C ILE A 267 11.20 -16.65 2.17
N CYS A 268 12.25 -16.16 2.83
CA CYS A 268 12.76 -14.82 2.56
C CYS A 268 13.45 -14.75 1.18
N GLY A 269 12.93 -13.88 0.31
CA GLY A 269 13.49 -13.60 -1.01
C GLY A 269 14.14 -12.20 -1.12
N GLN A 270 14.34 -11.50 -0.01
CA GLN A 270 14.80 -10.11 -0.01
C GLN A 270 16.27 -9.96 -0.41
N HIS A 271 17.14 -10.85 0.05
CA HIS A 271 18.58 -10.71 -0.12
C HIS A 271 19.13 -11.34 -1.40
N ARG A 272 18.39 -12.21 -2.04
CA ARG A 272 18.77 -12.87 -3.30
C ARG A 272 17.56 -13.41 -4.04
N HIS A 273 17.73 -13.66 -5.32
CA HIS A 273 16.75 -14.42 -6.10
C HIS A 273 16.57 -15.83 -5.53
N ARG A 274 15.34 -16.23 -5.29
CA ARG A 274 14.95 -17.56 -4.85
C ARG A 274 13.64 -17.98 -5.54
N GLU A 275 13.70 -18.99 -6.38
CA GLU A 275 12.52 -19.50 -7.11
C GLU A 275 11.44 -20.06 -6.19
N ASP A 276 11.82 -20.52 -4.99
CA ASP A 276 10.92 -21.07 -3.98
C ASP A 276 10.28 -20.00 -3.08
N ALA A 277 10.74 -18.73 -3.11
CA ALA A 277 10.15 -17.64 -2.36
C ALA A 277 8.98 -17.01 -3.11
N ILE A 278 7.86 -16.81 -2.41
CA ILE A 278 6.64 -16.30 -3.03
C ILE A 278 6.82 -14.94 -3.72
N VAL A 279 7.58 -14.04 -3.13
CA VAL A 279 7.83 -12.72 -3.72
C VAL A 279 8.43 -12.80 -5.14
N TRP A 280 9.29 -13.80 -5.40
CA TRP A 280 9.91 -13.98 -6.70
C TRP A 280 9.00 -14.67 -7.72
N LYS A 281 7.97 -15.41 -7.25
CA LYS A 281 6.93 -15.92 -8.14
C LYS A 281 6.18 -14.80 -8.85
N TYR A 282 5.95 -13.67 -8.15
CA TYR A 282 5.30 -12.49 -8.73
C TYR A 282 6.31 -11.54 -9.39
N ARG A 283 7.41 -11.24 -8.71
CA ARG A 283 8.41 -10.26 -9.15
C ARG A 283 8.97 -10.56 -10.53
N THR A 284 9.16 -11.83 -10.89
CA THR A 284 9.68 -12.22 -12.21
C THR A 284 8.77 -11.71 -13.33
N ALA A 285 7.47 -12.03 -13.29
CA ALA A 285 6.52 -11.52 -14.28
C ALA A 285 6.38 -10.00 -14.23
N ASN A 286 6.26 -9.44 -13.02
CA ASN A 286 6.07 -8.00 -12.83
C ASN A 286 7.24 -7.19 -13.38
N LYS A 287 8.48 -7.61 -13.16
CA LYS A 287 9.66 -6.93 -13.71
C LYS A 287 9.76 -7.07 -15.23
N LEU A 288 9.50 -8.25 -15.76
CA LEU A 288 9.44 -8.45 -17.21
C LEU A 288 8.36 -7.56 -17.86
N ALA A 289 7.20 -7.44 -17.23
CA ALA A 289 6.13 -6.58 -17.73
C ALA A 289 6.56 -5.11 -17.86
N THR A 290 7.41 -4.59 -16.99
CA THR A 290 7.86 -3.19 -17.03
C THR A 290 8.78 -2.89 -18.22
N VAL A 291 9.37 -3.89 -18.85
CA VAL A 291 10.24 -3.71 -20.03
C VAL A 291 9.48 -3.05 -21.18
N ARG A 292 8.22 -3.45 -21.39
CA ARG A 292 7.33 -2.87 -22.38
C ARG A 292 5.90 -2.79 -21.84
N TRP A 293 5.73 -2.01 -20.79
CA TRP A 293 4.50 -1.89 -20.03
C TRP A 293 3.27 -1.62 -20.89
N GLY A 294 3.37 -0.78 -21.90
CA GLY A 294 2.28 -0.51 -22.84
C GLY A 294 1.78 -1.73 -23.62
N LEU A 295 2.56 -2.83 -23.70
CA LEU A 295 2.16 -4.08 -24.35
C LEU A 295 1.72 -5.17 -23.36
N THR A 296 2.12 -5.07 -22.11
CA THR A 296 1.92 -6.12 -21.08
C THR A 296 0.87 -5.74 -20.05
N LYS A 297 0.59 -4.43 -19.92
CA LYS A 297 -0.31 -3.84 -18.92
C LYS A 297 -1.68 -4.53 -18.87
N GLU A 298 -2.34 -4.67 -20.03
CA GLU A 298 -3.67 -5.26 -20.08
C GLU A 298 -3.69 -6.71 -19.60
N LYS A 299 -2.61 -7.47 -19.85
CA LYS A 299 -2.48 -8.85 -19.40
C LYS A 299 -2.33 -8.95 -17.89
N ILE A 300 -1.48 -8.12 -17.30
CA ILE A 300 -1.31 -8.00 -15.85
C ILE A 300 -2.62 -7.56 -15.19
N ASN A 301 -3.20 -6.46 -15.66
CA ASN A 301 -4.43 -5.92 -15.09
C ASN A 301 -5.61 -6.89 -15.19
N GLY A 302 -5.74 -7.59 -16.32
CA GLY A 302 -6.77 -8.61 -16.51
C GLY A 302 -6.60 -9.80 -15.57
N ALA A 303 -5.37 -10.26 -15.33
CA ALA A 303 -5.10 -11.33 -14.38
C ALA A 303 -5.37 -10.88 -12.92
N VAL A 304 -4.97 -9.66 -12.55
CA VAL A 304 -5.26 -9.07 -11.23
C VAL A 304 -6.78 -9.00 -11.02
N ALA A 305 -7.51 -8.41 -11.96
CA ALA A 305 -8.96 -8.26 -11.88
C ALA A 305 -9.66 -9.62 -11.74
N HIS A 306 -9.25 -10.61 -12.54
CA HIS A 306 -9.81 -11.96 -12.48
C HIS A 306 -9.72 -12.58 -11.08
N PHE A 307 -8.54 -12.55 -10.46
CA PHE A 307 -8.37 -13.16 -9.14
C PHE A 307 -9.07 -12.37 -8.03
N GLU A 308 -9.07 -11.05 -8.08
CA GLU A 308 -9.76 -10.26 -7.06
C GLU A 308 -11.28 -10.39 -7.16
N GLU A 309 -11.83 -10.38 -8.39
CA GLU A 309 -13.24 -10.65 -8.64
C GLU A 309 -13.62 -12.07 -8.17
N LYS A 310 -12.79 -13.08 -8.49
CA LYS A 310 -12.97 -14.45 -8.00
C LYS A 310 -13.03 -14.49 -6.47
N GLY A 311 -12.02 -13.93 -5.78
CA GLY A 311 -11.97 -13.94 -4.32
C GLY A 311 -13.17 -13.25 -3.69
N LEU A 312 -13.58 -12.09 -4.21
CA LEU A 312 -14.73 -11.35 -3.70
C LEU A 312 -16.06 -12.06 -3.98
N SER A 313 -16.25 -12.63 -5.17
CA SER A 313 -17.47 -13.33 -5.53
C SER A 313 -17.64 -14.67 -4.79
N GLU A 314 -16.55 -15.34 -4.44
CA GLU A 314 -16.55 -16.58 -3.67
C GLU A 314 -16.71 -16.37 -2.16
N MET A 315 -16.54 -15.14 -1.65
CA MET A 315 -16.58 -14.84 -0.22
C MET A 315 -17.87 -15.34 0.47
N PRO A 316 -19.10 -15.10 -0.06
CA PRO A 316 -20.31 -15.59 0.57
C PRO A 316 -20.37 -17.15 0.66
N PHE A 317 -19.83 -17.82 -0.34
CA PHE A 317 -19.73 -19.30 -0.32
C PHE A 317 -18.78 -19.76 0.79
N VAL A 318 -17.60 -19.15 0.91
CA VAL A 318 -16.59 -19.51 1.91
C VAL A 318 -17.16 -19.29 3.32
N GLU A 319 -17.81 -18.15 3.56
CA GLU A 319 -18.42 -17.80 4.84
C GLU A 319 -19.53 -18.81 5.25
N ASN A 320 -20.41 -19.14 4.33
CA ASN A 320 -21.48 -20.09 4.59
C ASN A 320 -20.91 -21.51 4.82
N ARG A 321 -19.96 -21.91 3.99
CA ARG A 321 -19.33 -23.22 4.11
C ARG A 321 -18.55 -23.40 5.41
N TYR A 322 -17.86 -22.33 5.86
CA TYR A 322 -17.23 -22.32 7.17
C TYR A 322 -18.24 -22.58 8.29
N LYS A 323 -19.37 -21.87 8.32
CA LYS A 323 -20.42 -22.02 9.34
C LYS A 323 -21.01 -23.45 9.32
N GLU A 324 -21.35 -23.95 8.15
CA GLU A 324 -21.86 -25.33 8.01
C GLU A 324 -20.89 -26.39 8.56
N LEU A 325 -19.59 -26.22 8.29
CA LEU A 325 -18.58 -27.13 8.78
C LEU A 325 -18.35 -26.99 10.28
N GLN A 326 -18.35 -25.76 10.79
CA GLN A 326 -18.24 -25.49 12.23
C GLN A 326 -19.38 -26.17 13.00
N ASP A 327 -20.63 -26.01 12.53
CA ASP A 327 -21.82 -26.57 13.18
C ASP A 327 -21.88 -28.10 13.07
N SER A 328 -21.49 -28.68 11.92
CA SER A 328 -21.65 -30.12 11.67
C SER A 328 -20.46 -30.97 12.02
N LYS A 329 -19.24 -30.42 11.96
CA LYS A 329 -17.96 -31.14 12.09
C LYS A 329 -16.94 -30.50 13.05
N GLY A 330 -17.28 -29.36 13.60
CA GLY A 330 -16.45 -28.62 14.56
C GLY A 330 -15.44 -27.66 13.97
N GLU A 331 -14.89 -26.85 14.83
CA GLU A 331 -14.00 -25.71 14.50
C GLU A 331 -12.74 -26.13 13.73
N GLU A 332 -12.10 -27.23 14.11
CA GLU A 332 -10.88 -27.71 13.46
C GLU A 332 -11.12 -28.00 11.98
N THR A 333 -12.23 -28.69 11.65
CA THR A 333 -12.59 -28.98 10.25
C THR A 333 -12.91 -27.73 9.47
N ALA A 334 -13.60 -26.77 10.10
CA ALA A 334 -13.94 -25.48 9.47
C ALA A 334 -12.69 -24.65 9.18
N ARG A 335 -11.72 -24.61 10.09
CA ARG A 335 -10.42 -23.93 9.88
C ARG A 335 -9.57 -24.63 8.82
N ALA A 336 -9.57 -25.96 8.80
CA ALA A 336 -8.88 -26.73 7.74
C ALA A 336 -9.42 -26.39 6.34
N PHE A 337 -10.73 -26.14 6.21
CA PHE A 337 -11.33 -25.65 4.97
C PHE A 337 -10.81 -24.27 4.57
N LEU A 338 -10.73 -23.30 5.51
CA LEU A 338 -10.18 -21.97 5.23
C LEU A 338 -8.71 -22.06 4.79
N THR A 339 -7.94 -22.90 5.47
CA THR A 339 -6.53 -23.15 5.16
C THR A 339 -6.37 -23.72 3.74
N GLY A 340 -7.18 -24.73 3.38
CA GLY A 340 -7.19 -25.30 2.04
C GLY A 340 -7.59 -24.28 0.96
N TYR A 341 -8.65 -23.51 1.20
CA TYR A 341 -9.09 -22.46 0.27
C TYR A 341 -8.00 -21.42 0.02
N THR A 342 -7.35 -20.92 1.09
CA THR A 342 -6.23 -19.97 0.96
C THR A 342 -5.08 -20.55 0.16
N ALA A 343 -4.70 -21.82 0.43
CA ALA A 343 -3.62 -22.51 -0.26
C ALA A 343 -3.91 -22.71 -1.75
N ASP A 344 -5.11 -23.17 -2.10
CA ASP A 344 -5.55 -23.38 -3.48
C ASP A 344 -5.60 -22.05 -4.26
N PHE A 345 -6.14 -21.00 -3.63
CA PHE A 345 -6.19 -19.69 -4.24
C PHE A 345 -4.77 -19.14 -4.50
N ALA A 346 -3.87 -19.24 -3.52
CA ALA A 346 -2.47 -18.86 -3.68
C ALA A 346 -1.77 -19.65 -4.79
N GLY A 347 -1.99 -20.98 -4.84
CA GLY A 347 -1.44 -21.85 -5.88
C GLY A 347 -1.87 -21.43 -7.28
N ALA A 348 -3.15 -21.10 -7.46
CA ALA A 348 -3.69 -20.66 -8.75
C ALA A 348 -3.08 -19.30 -9.19
N THR A 349 -2.92 -18.35 -8.26
CA THR A 349 -2.29 -17.07 -8.57
C THR A 349 -0.81 -17.23 -8.92
N ILE A 350 -0.07 -18.04 -8.18
CA ILE A 350 1.35 -18.34 -8.44
C ILE A 350 1.53 -18.94 -9.83
N LEU A 351 0.72 -19.95 -10.18
CA LEU A 351 0.77 -20.59 -11.49
C LEU A 351 0.55 -19.57 -12.61
N ARG A 352 -0.46 -18.71 -12.48
CA ARG A 352 -0.76 -17.70 -13.49
C ARG A 352 0.39 -16.70 -13.68
N TRP A 353 1.05 -16.26 -12.59
CA TRP A 353 2.21 -15.35 -12.70
C TRP A 353 3.42 -16.03 -13.33
N GLN A 354 3.64 -17.32 -13.06
CA GLN A 354 4.69 -18.08 -13.74
C GLN A 354 4.42 -18.19 -15.25
N GLU A 355 3.18 -18.54 -15.65
CA GLU A 355 2.77 -18.55 -17.06
C GLU A 355 3.00 -17.21 -17.75
N MET A 356 2.62 -16.11 -17.09
CA MET A 356 2.85 -14.76 -17.63
C MET A 356 4.35 -14.43 -17.75
N ALA A 357 5.17 -14.87 -16.82
CA ALA A 357 6.63 -14.70 -16.94
C ALA A 357 7.16 -15.41 -18.19
N ASP A 358 6.73 -16.65 -18.45
CA ASP A 358 7.11 -17.39 -19.66
C ASP A 358 6.60 -16.71 -20.94
N GLU A 359 5.37 -16.21 -20.91
CA GLU A 359 4.79 -15.45 -22.03
C GLU A 359 5.59 -14.16 -22.32
N PHE A 360 6.02 -13.43 -21.29
CA PHE A 360 6.82 -12.22 -21.44
C PHE A 360 8.25 -12.54 -21.91
N TRP A 361 8.89 -13.57 -21.39
CA TRP A 361 10.16 -14.06 -21.92
C TRP A 361 10.07 -14.38 -23.40
N LYS A 362 9.03 -15.10 -23.82
CA LYS A 362 8.78 -15.40 -25.24
C LYS A 362 8.56 -14.12 -26.07
N MET A 363 7.83 -13.12 -25.50
CA MET A 363 7.57 -11.84 -26.18
C MET A 363 8.88 -11.09 -26.44
N PHE A 364 9.85 -11.17 -25.52
CA PHE A 364 11.11 -10.47 -25.57
C PHE A 364 12.29 -11.32 -26.07
N ALA A 365 12.03 -12.53 -26.59
CA ALA A 365 13.07 -13.46 -27.03
C ALA A 365 13.99 -12.94 -28.16
N ARG A 366 13.59 -11.87 -28.87
CA ARG A 366 14.38 -11.22 -29.94
C ARG A 366 15.06 -9.92 -29.46
N GLY A 367 15.10 -9.67 -28.18
CA GLY A 367 15.64 -8.47 -27.53
C GLY A 367 14.54 -7.66 -26.81
N PHE A 368 15.00 -6.82 -25.91
CA PHE A 368 14.17 -5.96 -25.09
C PHE A 368 13.87 -4.61 -25.77
#